data_3317e2034ffeadb9fdad33328d2e5d82
#
_entry.id   3317e2034ffeadb9fdad33328d2e5d82
#
_cell.length_a   1.000
_cell.length_b   1.000
_cell.length_c   1.000
_cell.angle_alpha   90.00
_cell.angle_beta   90.00
_cell.angle_gamma   90.00
#
_symmetry.space_group_name_H-M   'P 1'
#
loop_
_entity.id
_entity.type
_entity.pdbx_description
1 polymer ?
#
loop_
_entity_poly.entity_id
_entity_poly.type
_entity_poly.pdbx_seq_one_letter_code
_entity_poly.pdbx_strand_id
1 'polypeptide(L)'
;IFLSTIPTVGPGKLRHREDTKLYGTDNEKNLFGPQDPFYLKLGNEFALAGVGVNVFFFPSQYIDVASIGYMAAQSGGQVFFHPRFDPVRDGSRVMAEVQRIVLRETAYNVTLRIRCSPGLRVVKQFGEFHLHGATDIETGTWDADKTFSALIRHDGRLEESREAYFQCAILYTTATGERRVRCHTLATPVSSVLGNVFRYADMDSAVAYYAKEAATLALTKPLKDVRNYLTSKCVAILLAYRRNCASSTSPGQLILPESFKLFPLYVLALIKNKAIKGGNVTSDVRVFFFRLLLSQSVGSIMTLLYPRMMALHTLGPSDGMPVQPAEGLSPEKQAIDDALLKVVQLPNPMRPAFMRMEPHGAYLLDNGEWCLLWLGANISPRFLEDLYGVASLDELDPRMTTLPVLPTKLSNQVRSIVQGLADLHGKVSLQVVMARQNRDGMEVEFANNLVEDQNNDAMSYVDYLCHVHRVISSDMNSGREEKDASASLWKGFI
;
A
#
# COMPACT_ATOMS: atom_id res chain seq x y z
N ILE A 1 5.72 -11.34 -19.46
CA ILE A 1 5.05 -12.64 -19.60
C ILE A 1 3.55 -12.39 -19.40
N PHE A 2 2.70 -12.99 -20.26
CA PHE A 2 1.24 -12.90 -20.19
C PHE A 2 0.68 -14.31 -20.02
N LEU A 3 -0.13 -14.54 -18.97
CA LEU A 3 -0.65 -15.87 -18.62
C LEU A 3 -2.15 -15.78 -18.28
N SER A 4 -2.95 -16.69 -18.84
CA SER A 4 -4.39 -16.79 -18.55
C SER A 4 -4.77 -18.08 -17.81
N THR A 5 -3.90 -19.09 -17.81
CA THR A 5 -4.12 -20.39 -17.16
C THR A 5 -2.87 -20.87 -16.46
N ILE A 6 -3.02 -21.81 -15.50
CA ILE A 6 -1.88 -22.46 -14.85
C ILE A 6 -1.17 -23.39 -15.85
N PRO A 7 0.16 -23.47 -15.86
CA PRO A 7 0.91 -24.43 -16.64
C PRO A 7 0.78 -25.83 -16.00
N THR A 8 0.12 -26.76 -16.68
CA THR A 8 -0.13 -28.12 -16.18
C THR A 8 0.83 -29.17 -16.74
N VAL A 9 1.66 -28.77 -17.72
CA VAL A 9 2.61 -29.67 -18.44
C VAL A 9 3.98 -29.04 -18.50
N GLY A 10 5.01 -29.85 -18.56
CA GLY A 10 6.41 -29.44 -18.69
C GLY A 10 7.08 -29.05 -17.37
N PRO A 11 8.29 -28.42 -17.44
CA PRO A 11 8.99 -27.92 -16.26
C PRO A 11 8.16 -26.86 -15.54
N GLY A 12 8.13 -26.92 -14.19
CA GLY A 12 7.32 -25.99 -13.39
C GLY A 12 5.80 -26.22 -13.49
N LYS A 13 5.36 -27.40 -13.90
CA LYS A 13 3.93 -27.76 -13.91
C LYS A 13 3.30 -27.61 -12.56
N LEU A 14 2.10 -27.02 -12.50
CA LEU A 14 1.33 -26.74 -11.31
C LEU A 14 0.01 -27.50 -11.32
N ARG A 15 -0.56 -27.68 -10.13
CA ARG A 15 -1.89 -28.25 -9.94
C ARG A 15 -2.82 -27.21 -9.32
N HIS A 16 -4.09 -27.30 -9.62
CA HIS A 16 -5.09 -26.51 -8.92
C HIS A 16 -5.12 -26.95 -7.45
N ARG A 17 -4.93 -25.98 -6.53
CA ARG A 17 -4.87 -26.24 -5.07
C ARG A 17 -5.75 -25.32 -4.25
N GLU A 18 -6.54 -24.45 -4.92
CA GLU A 18 -7.48 -23.59 -4.21
C GLU A 18 -8.49 -24.43 -3.46
N ASP A 19 -8.58 -24.25 -2.14
CA ASP A 19 -9.51 -24.99 -1.29
C ASP A 19 -10.14 -24.00 -0.29
N THR A 20 -11.41 -23.69 -0.51
CA THR A 20 -12.20 -22.78 0.34
C THR A 20 -12.38 -23.30 1.78
N LYS A 21 -12.20 -24.60 2.03
CA LYS A 21 -12.25 -25.18 3.37
C LYS A 21 -11.07 -24.74 4.25
N LEU A 22 -9.99 -24.30 3.64
CA LEU A 22 -8.81 -23.80 4.36
C LEU A 22 -8.98 -22.35 4.81
N TYR A 23 -9.90 -21.59 4.20
CA TYR A 23 -10.09 -20.17 4.48
C TYR A 23 -10.43 -19.93 5.96
N GLY A 24 -9.78 -18.92 6.56
CA GLY A 24 -9.93 -18.58 7.97
C GLY A 24 -9.34 -19.59 8.95
N THR A 25 -8.74 -20.69 8.48
CA THR A 25 -8.05 -21.67 9.31
C THR A 25 -6.54 -21.39 9.40
N ASP A 26 -5.86 -22.03 10.35
CA ASP A 26 -4.40 -21.94 10.49
C ASP A 26 -3.64 -22.51 9.29
N ASN A 27 -4.29 -23.31 8.47
CA ASN A 27 -3.72 -23.96 7.29
C ASN A 27 -3.87 -23.12 6.01
N GLU A 28 -4.63 -22.02 6.02
CA GLU A 28 -4.80 -21.12 4.87
C GLU A 28 -3.44 -20.62 4.34
N LYS A 29 -2.46 -20.40 5.23
CA LYS A 29 -1.09 -20.01 4.88
C LYS A 29 -0.40 -20.96 3.89
N ASN A 30 -0.79 -22.23 3.83
CA ASN A 30 -0.22 -23.20 2.90
C ASN A 30 -0.56 -22.89 1.44
N LEU A 31 -1.59 -22.06 1.19
CA LEU A 31 -1.95 -21.56 -0.14
C LEU A 31 -1.08 -20.36 -0.59
N PHE A 32 -0.33 -19.73 0.29
CA PHE A 32 0.38 -18.46 0.04
C PHE A 32 1.84 -18.64 -0.40
N GLY A 33 2.44 -19.80 -0.13
CA GLY A 33 3.77 -20.17 -0.60
C GLY A 33 3.76 -20.90 -1.95
N PRO A 34 4.91 -21.07 -2.62
CA PRO A 34 4.98 -21.78 -3.89
C PRO A 34 4.70 -23.28 -3.72
N GLN A 35 4.02 -23.89 -4.72
CA GLN A 35 3.85 -25.35 -4.78
C GLN A 35 5.17 -26.09 -5.04
N ASP A 36 6.00 -25.47 -5.88
CA ASP A 36 7.25 -26.04 -6.37
C ASP A 36 8.33 -24.95 -6.34
N PRO A 37 9.59 -25.28 -5.97
CA PRO A 37 10.67 -24.32 -5.95
C PRO A 37 11.12 -23.84 -7.34
N PHE A 38 10.60 -24.37 -8.44
CA PHE A 38 10.99 -24.05 -9.81
C PHE A 38 10.96 -22.55 -10.10
N TYR A 39 9.84 -21.87 -9.83
CA TYR A 39 9.67 -20.46 -10.13
C TYR A 39 10.52 -19.54 -9.23
N LEU A 40 10.79 -19.97 -8.00
CA LEU A 40 11.71 -19.28 -7.10
C LEU A 40 13.15 -19.38 -7.63
N LYS A 41 13.59 -20.60 -8.02
CA LYS A 41 14.92 -20.82 -8.60
C LYS A 41 15.09 -20.05 -9.90
N LEU A 42 14.11 -20.12 -10.78
CA LEU A 42 14.12 -19.40 -12.05
C LEU A 42 14.19 -17.87 -11.84
N GLY A 43 13.45 -17.33 -10.87
CA GLY A 43 13.51 -15.92 -10.49
C GLY A 43 14.90 -15.50 -9.98
N ASN A 44 15.55 -16.36 -9.19
CA ASN A 44 16.93 -16.15 -8.74
C ASN A 44 17.93 -16.17 -9.91
N GLU A 45 17.79 -17.10 -10.83
CA GLU A 45 18.62 -17.17 -12.05
C GLU A 45 18.46 -15.91 -12.90
N PHE A 46 17.23 -15.41 -13.07
CA PHE A 46 16.97 -14.15 -13.75
C PHE A 46 17.61 -12.95 -13.02
N ALA A 47 17.50 -12.88 -11.69
CA ALA A 47 18.13 -11.84 -10.90
C ALA A 47 19.65 -11.79 -11.13
N LEU A 48 20.32 -12.96 -11.04
CA LEU A 48 21.76 -13.12 -11.24
C LEU A 48 22.18 -12.83 -12.69
N ALA A 49 21.32 -13.14 -13.66
CA ALA A 49 21.54 -12.82 -15.08
C ALA A 49 21.26 -11.36 -15.44
N GLY A 50 20.82 -10.53 -14.49
CA GLY A 50 20.48 -9.13 -14.74
C GLY A 50 19.17 -8.93 -15.53
N VAL A 51 18.26 -9.92 -15.50
CA VAL A 51 16.99 -9.91 -16.23
C VAL A 51 15.82 -9.72 -15.25
N GLY A 52 15.03 -8.67 -15.44
CA GLY A 52 13.76 -8.45 -14.73
C GLY A 52 12.58 -9.04 -15.49
N VAL A 53 11.64 -9.66 -14.78
CA VAL A 53 10.45 -10.30 -15.36
C VAL A 53 9.17 -9.69 -14.82
N ASN A 54 8.39 -9.02 -15.68
CA ASN A 54 7.03 -8.58 -15.37
C ASN A 54 6.03 -9.66 -15.79
N VAL A 55 5.07 -9.98 -14.91
CA VAL A 55 4.07 -11.02 -15.17
C VAL A 55 2.67 -10.43 -15.11
N PHE A 56 1.92 -10.59 -16.21
CA PHE A 56 0.52 -10.21 -16.32
C PHE A 56 -0.35 -11.46 -16.25
N PHE A 57 -1.20 -11.54 -15.25
CA PHE A 57 -2.13 -12.62 -15.04
C PHE A 57 -3.55 -12.24 -15.45
N PHE A 58 -4.18 -13.07 -16.28
CA PHE A 58 -5.55 -12.92 -16.78
C PHE A 58 -6.40 -14.17 -16.46
N PRO A 59 -6.50 -14.61 -15.19
CA PRO A 59 -7.23 -15.83 -14.88
C PRO A 59 -8.74 -15.64 -15.03
N SER A 60 -9.41 -16.67 -15.55
CA SER A 60 -10.86 -16.77 -15.44
C SER A 60 -11.30 -17.16 -14.01
N GLN A 61 -10.50 -17.99 -13.32
CA GLN A 61 -10.76 -18.45 -11.96
C GLN A 61 -9.49 -18.43 -11.08
N TYR A 62 -8.49 -19.27 -11.38
CA TYR A 62 -7.29 -19.53 -10.57
C TYR A 62 -6.05 -19.66 -11.45
N ILE A 63 -4.90 -19.12 -10.98
CA ILE A 63 -3.64 -19.15 -11.75
C ILE A 63 -2.39 -19.47 -10.91
N ASP A 64 -2.50 -19.55 -9.60
CA ASP A 64 -1.40 -19.73 -8.65
C ASP A 64 -0.36 -18.58 -8.68
N VAL A 65 -0.83 -17.36 -8.38
CA VAL A 65 0.04 -16.18 -8.20
C VAL A 65 1.13 -16.46 -7.17
N ALA A 66 0.85 -17.32 -6.17
CA ALA A 66 1.77 -17.70 -5.11
C ALA A 66 3.01 -18.44 -5.63
N SER A 67 2.88 -19.26 -6.67
CA SER A 67 4.02 -19.96 -7.30
C SER A 67 4.65 -19.12 -8.39
N ILE A 68 3.89 -18.75 -9.42
CA ILE A 68 4.44 -18.14 -10.65
C ILE A 68 4.97 -16.72 -10.37
N GLY A 69 4.32 -15.98 -9.48
CA GLY A 69 4.71 -14.61 -9.13
C GLY A 69 6.11 -14.48 -8.52
N TYR A 70 6.76 -15.57 -8.08
CA TYR A 70 8.14 -15.53 -7.60
C TYR A 70 9.15 -15.17 -8.69
N MET A 71 8.87 -15.44 -9.97
CA MET A 71 9.74 -14.97 -11.05
C MET A 71 9.87 -13.45 -11.05
N ALA A 72 8.75 -12.74 -10.91
CA ALA A 72 8.75 -11.29 -10.83
C ALA A 72 9.40 -10.81 -9.52
N ALA A 73 8.98 -11.39 -8.37
CA ALA A 73 9.45 -10.99 -7.06
C ALA A 73 10.98 -11.05 -6.91
N GLN A 74 11.59 -12.15 -7.33
CA GLN A 74 13.05 -12.34 -7.18
C GLN A 74 13.85 -11.55 -8.21
N SER A 75 13.35 -11.46 -9.45
CA SER A 75 14.06 -10.76 -10.54
C SER A 75 13.92 -9.23 -10.50
N GLY A 76 13.11 -8.70 -9.59
CA GLY A 76 12.86 -7.27 -9.50
C GLY A 76 11.80 -6.75 -10.47
N GLY A 77 11.04 -7.61 -11.13
CA GLY A 77 9.86 -7.23 -11.92
C GLY A 77 8.62 -6.99 -11.06
N GLN A 78 7.46 -6.97 -11.70
CA GLN A 78 6.16 -6.69 -11.07
C GLN A 78 5.10 -7.69 -11.51
N VAL A 79 4.16 -7.99 -10.62
CA VAL A 79 2.97 -8.80 -10.90
C VAL A 79 1.77 -7.88 -11.15
N PHE A 80 1.08 -8.10 -12.26
CA PHE A 80 -0.19 -7.47 -12.60
C PHE A 80 -1.27 -8.55 -12.61
N PHE A 81 -2.43 -8.24 -12.06
CA PHE A 81 -3.48 -9.24 -11.84
C PHE A 81 -4.85 -8.72 -12.28
N HIS A 82 -5.38 -9.30 -13.35
CA HIS A 82 -6.63 -8.93 -14.00
C HIS A 82 -7.58 -10.13 -14.03
N PRO A 83 -8.21 -10.49 -12.89
CA PRO A 83 -9.13 -11.61 -12.84
C PRO A 83 -10.40 -11.32 -13.64
N ARG A 84 -10.88 -12.32 -14.39
CA ARG A 84 -12.04 -12.19 -15.28
C ARG A 84 -11.91 -11.01 -16.25
N PHE A 85 -10.76 -10.91 -16.88
CA PHE A 85 -10.42 -9.83 -17.80
C PHE A 85 -11.47 -9.69 -18.92
N ASP A 86 -11.94 -8.48 -19.12
CA ASP A 86 -12.80 -8.06 -20.22
C ASP A 86 -12.08 -6.96 -21.03
N PRO A 87 -11.84 -7.15 -22.35
CA PRO A 87 -11.09 -6.19 -23.13
C PRO A 87 -11.71 -4.79 -23.18
N VAL A 88 -13.04 -4.70 -23.12
CA VAL A 88 -13.76 -3.41 -23.15
C VAL A 88 -13.61 -2.69 -21.82
N ARG A 89 -13.75 -3.41 -20.70
CA ARG A 89 -13.64 -2.87 -19.36
C ARG A 89 -12.21 -2.58 -18.95
N ASP A 90 -11.28 -3.53 -19.18
CA ASP A 90 -9.95 -3.56 -18.54
C ASP A 90 -8.81 -3.21 -19.51
N GLY A 91 -9.07 -3.15 -20.82
CA GLY A 91 -8.03 -2.97 -21.85
C GLY A 91 -7.23 -1.68 -21.68
N SER A 92 -7.90 -0.58 -21.34
CA SER A 92 -7.25 0.71 -21.06
C SER A 92 -6.28 0.65 -19.88
N ARG A 93 -6.64 -0.10 -18.81
CA ARG A 93 -5.78 -0.30 -17.65
C ARG A 93 -4.52 -1.09 -18.00
N VAL A 94 -4.67 -2.22 -18.70
CA VAL A 94 -3.52 -3.03 -19.11
C VAL A 94 -2.58 -2.22 -19.99
N MET A 95 -3.13 -1.42 -20.93
CA MET A 95 -2.33 -0.54 -21.79
C MET A 95 -1.56 0.49 -20.94
N ALA A 96 -2.20 1.14 -19.98
CA ALA A 96 -1.56 2.11 -19.09
C ALA A 96 -0.45 1.46 -18.22
N GLU A 97 -0.66 0.25 -17.74
CA GLU A 97 0.34 -0.51 -16.96
C GLU A 97 1.55 -0.88 -17.85
N VAL A 98 1.33 -1.37 -19.06
CA VAL A 98 2.42 -1.67 -20.02
C VAL A 98 3.17 -0.39 -20.38
N GLN A 99 2.47 0.70 -20.66
CA GLN A 99 3.07 2.00 -20.97
C GLN A 99 3.91 2.51 -19.78
N ARG A 100 3.42 2.39 -18.55
CA ARG A 100 4.21 2.75 -17.35
C ARG A 100 5.50 1.94 -17.22
N ILE A 101 5.45 0.63 -17.44
CA ILE A 101 6.64 -0.24 -17.38
C ILE A 101 7.70 0.18 -18.39
N VAL A 102 7.27 0.54 -19.62
CA VAL A 102 8.19 0.90 -20.70
C VAL A 102 8.78 2.29 -20.51
N LEU A 103 8.00 3.24 -19.97
CA LEU A 103 8.39 4.65 -19.86
C LEU A 103 9.06 5.01 -18.56
N ARG A 104 8.81 4.27 -17.45
CA ARG A 104 9.41 4.61 -16.16
C ARG A 104 10.91 4.35 -16.16
N GLU A 105 11.65 5.18 -15.42
CA GLU A 105 13.08 5.01 -15.24
C GLU A 105 13.38 3.66 -14.57
N THR A 106 14.24 2.87 -15.19
CA THR A 106 14.58 1.52 -14.75
C THR A 106 16.09 1.32 -14.75
N ALA A 107 16.60 0.80 -13.66
CA ALA A 107 17.98 0.33 -13.49
C ALA A 107 18.05 -1.18 -13.75
N TYR A 108 19.14 -1.66 -14.31
CA TYR A 108 19.36 -3.06 -14.68
C TYR A 108 20.57 -3.63 -13.96
N ASN A 109 20.58 -4.94 -13.74
CA ASN A 109 21.66 -5.66 -13.08
C ASN A 109 22.10 -4.96 -11.78
N VAL A 110 21.17 -4.94 -10.83
CA VAL A 110 21.26 -4.10 -9.62
C VAL A 110 21.79 -4.91 -8.46
N THR A 111 22.81 -4.37 -7.79
CA THR A 111 23.25 -4.82 -6.47
C THR A 111 23.12 -3.66 -5.49
N LEU A 112 22.45 -3.91 -4.36
CA LEU A 112 22.19 -2.91 -3.34
C LEU A 112 22.63 -3.41 -1.98
N ARG A 113 23.28 -2.54 -1.20
CA ARG A 113 23.71 -2.84 0.17
C ARG A 113 23.41 -1.68 1.11
N ILE A 114 22.87 -2.01 2.30
CA ILE A 114 22.70 -1.06 3.40
C ILE A 114 23.84 -1.24 4.40
N ARG A 115 24.39 -0.12 4.85
CA ARG A 115 25.38 -0.03 5.93
C ARG A 115 24.89 0.93 7.00
N CYS A 116 25.27 0.67 8.26
CA CYS A 116 24.97 1.52 9.40
C CYS A 116 26.26 1.86 10.16
N SER A 117 26.21 2.92 10.95
CA SER A 117 27.25 3.26 11.92
C SER A 117 27.50 2.11 12.90
N PRO A 118 28.73 2.04 13.50
CA PRO A 118 29.00 1.13 14.61
C PRO A 118 27.96 1.28 15.74
N GLY A 119 27.55 0.18 16.35
CA GLY A 119 26.48 0.12 17.35
C GLY A 119 25.11 -0.13 16.76
N LEU A 120 24.99 -0.22 15.42
CA LEU A 120 23.78 -0.55 14.69
C LEU A 120 24.06 -1.67 13.68
N ARG A 121 23.05 -2.52 13.43
CA ARG A 121 23.12 -3.52 12.35
C ARG A 121 21.80 -3.73 11.66
N VAL A 122 21.84 -4.03 10.37
CA VAL A 122 20.70 -4.51 9.60
C VAL A 122 20.42 -5.95 9.99
N VAL A 123 19.20 -6.24 10.44
CA VAL A 123 18.79 -7.57 10.91
C VAL A 123 17.99 -8.30 9.85
N LYS A 124 17.09 -7.58 9.16
CA LYS A 124 16.19 -8.15 8.18
C LYS A 124 15.82 -7.09 7.14
N GLN A 125 15.57 -7.56 5.93
CA GLN A 125 15.12 -6.73 4.82
C GLN A 125 13.79 -7.27 4.31
N PHE A 126 12.88 -6.37 3.91
CA PHE A 126 11.53 -6.71 3.46
C PHE A 126 11.28 -6.04 2.11
N GLY A 127 10.83 -6.80 1.15
CA GLY A 127 10.59 -6.35 -0.22
C GLY A 127 10.57 -7.52 -1.19
N GLU A 128 10.60 -7.21 -2.46
CA GLU A 128 10.65 -8.19 -3.56
C GLU A 128 12.01 -8.11 -4.27
N PHE A 129 12.89 -9.03 -3.93
CA PHE A 129 14.27 -9.11 -4.44
C PHE A 129 14.88 -10.47 -4.11
N HIS A 130 15.95 -10.81 -4.80
CA HIS A 130 16.85 -11.91 -4.40
C HIS A 130 17.85 -11.40 -3.35
N LEU A 131 17.98 -12.12 -2.24
CA LEU A 131 18.97 -11.82 -1.19
C LEU A 131 20.19 -12.70 -1.36
N HIS A 132 21.32 -12.11 -1.76
CA HIS A 132 22.60 -12.78 -1.86
C HIS A 132 23.36 -12.69 -0.53
N GLY A 133 23.54 -13.82 0.13
CA GLY A 133 24.10 -13.85 1.48
C GLY A 133 23.14 -13.18 2.51
N ALA A 134 23.72 -12.48 3.48
CA ALA A 134 22.95 -11.87 4.57
C ALA A 134 22.58 -10.39 4.34
N THR A 135 23.24 -9.71 3.40
CA THR A 135 23.21 -8.24 3.32
C THR A 135 22.93 -7.66 1.94
N ASP A 136 23.24 -8.42 0.87
CA ASP A 136 23.18 -7.86 -0.48
C ASP A 136 21.85 -8.20 -1.15
N ILE A 137 21.19 -7.18 -1.63
CA ILE A 137 20.00 -7.30 -2.48
C ILE A 137 20.49 -7.33 -3.92
N GLU A 138 20.11 -8.35 -4.66
CA GLU A 138 20.37 -8.49 -6.08
C GLU A 138 19.07 -8.60 -6.86
N THR A 139 18.96 -7.87 -7.97
CA THR A 139 17.80 -7.93 -8.85
C THR A 139 18.20 -7.69 -10.30
N GLY A 140 17.47 -8.29 -11.24
CA GLY A 140 17.64 -8.02 -12.65
C GLY A 140 17.23 -6.59 -13.01
N THR A 141 16.15 -6.06 -12.40
CA THR A 141 15.68 -4.69 -12.59
C THR A 141 15.30 -4.05 -11.27
N TRP A 142 15.44 -2.71 -11.22
CA TRP A 142 14.94 -1.86 -10.14
C TRP A 142 14.39 -0.57 -10.73
N ASP A 143 13.10 -0.37 -10.65
CA ASP A 143 12.43 0.79 -11.25
C ASP A 143 12.12 1.88 -10.23
N ALA A 144 11.65 3.05 -10.72
CA ALA A 144 11.35 4.22 -9.90
C ALA A 144 10.24 4.01 -8.86
N ASP A 145 9.39 2.98 -9.03
CA ASP A 145 8.25 2.71 -8.14
C ASP A 145 8.60 1.68 -7.05
N LYS A 146 9.76 1.03 -7.15
CA LYS A 146 10.16 -0.05 -6.26
C LYS A 146 10.75 0.44 -4.95
N THR A 147 10.34 -0.20 -3.86
CA THR A 147 10.84 0.09 -2.52
C THR A 147 11.11 -1.16 -1.72
N PHE A 148 11.89 -1.01 -0.68
CA PHE A 148 12.12 -2.03 0.33
C PHE A 148 12.20 -1.38 1.72
N SER A 149 12.11 -2.18 2.78
CA SER A 149 12.31 -1.75 4.15
C SER A 149 13.39 -2.58 4.82
N ALA A 150 14.12 -1.99 5.75
CA ALA A 150 15.13 -2.68 6.53
C ALA A 150 14.87 -2.52 8.03
N LEU A 151 14.92 -3.63 8.77
CA LEU A 151 14.92 -3.61 10.23
C LEU A 151 16.34 -3.41 10.73
N ILE A 152 16.55 -2.33 11.44
CA ILE A 152 17.82 -2.00 12.07
C ILE A 152 17.70 -2.18 13.58
N ARG A 153 18.68 -2.81 14.20
CA ARG A 153 18.74 -3.09 15.63
C ARG A 153 19.99 -2.48 16.23
N HIS A 154 19.89 -2.07 17.48
CA HIS A 154 21.06 -1.72 18.30
C HIS A 154 21.93 -2.97 18.50
N ASP A 155 23.23 -2.83 18.23
CA ASP A 155 24.26 -3.86 18.40
C ASP A 155 25.44 -3.33 19.26
N GLY A 156 25.16 -2.33 20.07
CA GLY A 156 26.08 -1.65 20.95
C GLY A 156 25.51 -0.33 21.46
N ARG A 157 26.33 0.39 22.21
CA ARG A 157 25.95 1.71 22.72
C ARG A 157 26.18 2.78 21.65
N LEU A 158 25.19 3.65 21.47
CA LEU A 158 25.33 4.88 20.66
C LEU A 158 25.68 6.06 21.57
N GLU A 159 26.49 6.98 21.06
CA GLU A 159 26.90 8.20 21.76
C GLU A 159 26.03 9.38 21.32
N GLU A 160 25.42 10.10 22.26
CA GLU A 160 24.57 11.27 21.95
C GLU A 160 25.34 12.45 21.35
N SER A 161 26.67 12.49 21.53
CA SER A 161 27.54 13.50 20.92
C SER A 161 27.82 13.28 19.43
N ARG A 162 27.38 12.14 18.88
CA ARG A 162 27.59 11.76 17.49
C ARG A 162 26.26 11.48 16.79
N GLU A 163 26.28 11.62 15.48
CA GLU A 163 25.18 11.20 14.63
C GLU A 163 25.28 9.72 14.28
N ALA A 164 24.14 9.06 14.10
CA ALA A 164 24.03 7.74 13.50
C ALA A 164 23.86 7.88 11.99
N TYR A 165 24.67 7.16 11.23
CA TYR A 165 24.64 7.19 9.76
C TYR A 165 24.09 5.91 9.19
N PHE A 166 23.28 6.07 8.14
CA PHE A 166 22.75 4.99 7.32
C PHE A 166 23.13 5.28 5.87
N GLN A 167 23.72 4.30 5.20
CA GLN A 167 24.09 4.44 3.80
C GLN A 167 23.49 3.31 2.98
N CYS A 168 22.77 3.67 1.92
CA CYS A 168 22.34 2.73 0.88
C CYS A 168 23.18 2.97 -0.37
N ALA A 169 23.99 1.99 -0.76
CA ALA A 169 24.77 2.01 -1.97
C ALA A 169 24.15 1.10 -3.01
N ILE A 170 23.91 1.62 -4.22
CA ILE A 170 23.29 0.92 -5.34
C ILE A 170 24.27 0.93 -6.51
N LEU A 171 24.68 -0.23 -6.98
CA LEU A 171 25.42 -0.44 -8.21
C LEU A 171 24.46 -0.92 -9.29
N TYR A 172 24.37 -0.25 -10.42
CA TYR A 172 23.39 -0.56 -11.46
C TYR A 172 23.84 -0.15 -12.86
N THR A 173 23.20 -0.71 -13.88
CA THR A 173 23.35 -0.31 -15.27
C THR A 173 22.15 0.49 -15.71
N THR A 174 22.38 1.65 -16.35
CA THR A 174 21.29 2.47 -16.93
C THR A 174 20.73 1.83 -18.20
N ALA A 175 19.59 2.35 -18.69
CA ALA A 175 19.03 1.94 -19.99
C ALA A 175 19.98 2.21 -21.19
N THR A 176 20.92 3.15 -21.04
CA THR A 176 21.95 3.49 -22.04
C THR A 176 23.21 2.62 -21.94
N GLY A 177 23.25 1.66 -20.99
CA GLY A 177 24.36 0.72 -20.81
C GLY A 177 25.49 1.22 -19.89
N GLU A 178 25.36 2.39 -19.28
CA GLU A 178 26.38 2.93 -18.36
C GLU A 178 26.28 2.25 -16.99
N ARG A 179 27.41 1.78 -16.46
CA ARG A 179 27.49 1.26 -15.10
C ARG A 179 27.68 2.40 -14.10
N ARG A 180 26.77 2.53 -13.13
CA ARG A 180 26.75 3.63 -12.17
C ARG A 180 26.67 3.14 -10.73
N VAL A 181 27.22 3.93 -9.80
CA VAL A 181 27.04 3.78 -8.36
C VAL A 181 26.27 5.01 -7.85
N ARG A 182 25.22 4.77 -7.09
CA ARG A 182 24.50 5.83 -6.37
C ARG A 182 24.55 5.53 -4.88
N CYS A 183 24.97 6.51 -4.08
CA CYS A 183 25.02 6.41 -2.63
C CYS A 183 24.02 7.42 -2.01
N HIS A 184 23.14 6.89 -1.17
CA HIS A 184 22.26 7.71 -0.34
C HIS A 184 22.73 7.59 1.11
N THR A 185 23.03 8.70 1.74
CA THR A 185 23.46 8.74 3.13
C THR A 185 22.47 9.58 3.93
N LEU A 186 22.00 9.02 5.04
CA LEU A 186 21.16 9.69 6.03
C LEU A 186 21.91 9.78 7.33
N ALA A 187 21.99 10.97 7.93
CA ALA A 187 22.46 11.20 9.28
C ALA A 187 21.29 11.54 10.18
N THR A 188 21.23 10.93 11.36
CA THR A 188 20.24 11.24 12.37
C THR A 188 20.89 11.49 13.72
N PRO A 189 20.41 12.44 14.53
CA PRO A 189 20.91 12.63 15.88
C PRO A 189 20.56 11.43 16.77
N VAL A 190 21.42 11.17 17.74
CA VAL A 190 21.20 10.16 18.78
C VAL A 190 20.64 10.85 20.04
N SER A 191 19.61 10.28 20.64
CA SER A 191 19.02 10.83 21.87
C SER A 191 18.59 9.70 22.81
N SER A 192 18.92 9.84 24.11
CA SER A 192 18.40 9.00 25.17
C SER A 192 16.99 9.42 25.60
N VAL A 193 16.54 10.61 25.22
CA VAL A 193 15.22 11.14 25.56
C VAL A 193 14.19 10.59 24.59
N LEU A 194 13.37 9.64 25.05
CA LEU A 194 12.36 8.96 24.23
C LEU A 194 11.33 9.93 23.62
N GLY A 195 11.02 11.04 24.30
CA GLY A 195 10.15 12.09 23.78
C GLY A 195 10.67 12.70 22.46
N ASN A 196 12.00 12.85 22.30
CA ASN A 196 12.60 13.30 21.06
C ASN A 196 12.45 12.25 19.94
N VAL A 197 12.61 10.95 20.27
CA VAL A 197 12.41 9.86 19.31
C VAL A 197 10.98 9.90 18.76
N PHE A 198 9.96 10.03 19.62
CA PHE A 198 8.58 10.16 19.18
C PHE A 198 8.31 11.44 18.39
N ARG A 199 8.94 12.57 18.79
CA ARG A 199 8.73 13.84 18.09
C ARG A 199 9.18 13.83 16.63
N TYR A 200 10.25 13.11 16.32
CA TYR A 200 10.87 13.07 14.99
C TYR A 200 10.64 11.76 14.25
N ALA A 201 9.89 10.82 14.84
CA ALA A 201 9.56 9.57 14.18
C ALA A 201 8.57 9.79 13.02
N ASP A 202 8.84 9.12 11.90
CA ASP A 202 7.97 9.13 10.72
C ASP A 202 7.00 7.95 10.76
N MET A 203 5.71 8.28 10.97
CA MET A 203 4.63 7.29 11.05
C MET A 203 4.41 6.56 9.73
N ASP A 204 4.49 7.26 8.61
CA ASP A 204 4.19 6.69 7.30
C ASP A 204 5.20 5.60 6.95
N SER A 205 6.49 5.85 7.20
CA SER A 205 7.55 4.83 7.07
C SER A 205 7.35 3.66 8.01
N ALA A 206 6.90 3.90 9.26
CA ALA A 206 6.62 2.83 10.22
C ALA A 206 5.44 1.97 9.76
N VAL A 207 4.35 2.57 9.25
CA VAL A 207 3.19 1.86 8.69
C VAL A 207 3.62 1.01 7.48
N ALA A 208 4.40 1.59 6.55
CA ALA A 208 4.90 0.87 5.39
C ALA A 208 5.81 -0.31 5.78
N TYR A 209 6.65 -0.13 6.81
CA TYR A 209 7.46 -1.21 7.37
C TYR A 209 6.56 -2.33 7.90
N TYR A 210 5.57 -2.03 8.75
CA TYR A 210 4.66 -3.04 9.30
C TYR A 210 3.80 -3.71 8.23
N ALA A 211 3.43 -3.01 7.16
CA ALA A 211 2.73 -3.59 6.03
C ALA A 211 3.58 -4.66 5.32
N LYS A 212 4.86 -4.38 5.04
CA LYS A 212 5.80 -5.33 4.45
C LYS A 212 6.12 -6.50 5.40
N GLU A 213 6.29 -6.22 6.68
CA GLU A 213 6.52 -7.24 7.70
C GLU A 213 5.31 -8.17 7.83
N ALA A 214 4.09 -7.64 7.89
CA ALA A 214 2.85 -8.42 7.97
C ALA A 214 2.66 -9.33 6.75
N ALA A 215 2.90 -8.82 5.53
CA ALA A 215 2.85 -9.61 4.30
C ALA A 215 3.87 -10.77 4.32
N THR A 216 5.07 -10.53 4.86
CA THR A 216 6.09 -11.58 5.02
C THR A 216 5.69 -12.61 6.08
N LEU A 217 5.15 -12.16 7.21
CA LEU A 217 4.70 -13.06 8.29
C LEU A 217 3.54 -13.95 7.86
N ALA A 218 2.63 -13.44 7.04
CA ALA A 218 1.48 -14.18 6.54
C ALA A 218 1.85 -15.43 5.72
N LEU A 219 3.06 -15.48 5.14
CA LEU A 219 3.57 -16.66 4.45
C LEU A 219 3.85 -17.86 5.41
N THR A 220 4.04 -17.58 6.69
CA THR A 220 4.47 -18.60 7.68
C THR A 220 3.55 -18.69 8.90
N LYS A 221 2.80 -17.64 9.21
CA LYS A 221 1.90 -17.56 10.37
C LYS A 221 0.43 -17.53 9.94
N PRO A 222 -0.50 -18.05 10.75
CA PRO A 222 -1.93 -17.83 10.55
C PRO A 222 -2.27 -16.34 10.49
N LEU A 223 -3.20 -15.95 9.62
CA LEU A 223 -3.60 -14.55 9.46
C LEU A 223 -4.15 -13.93 10.76
N LYS A 224 -4.81 -14.74 11.60
CA LYS A 224 -5.26 -14.30 12.93
C LYS A 224 -4.09 -13.86 13.80
N ASP A 225 -2.99 -14.60 13.79
CA ASP A 225 -1.80 -14.28 14.57
C ASP A 225 -1.11 -13.02 14.03
N VAL A 226 -1.12 -12.82 12.70
CA VAL A 226 -0.59 -11.60 12.08
C VAL A 226 -1.41 -10.37 12.51
N ARG A 227 -2.76 -10.47 12.53
CA ARG A 227 -3.62 -9.37 13.01
C ARG A 227 -3.39 -9.07 14.49
N ASN A 228 -3.28 -10.10 15.32
CA ASN A 228 -2.97 -9.95 16.76
C ASN A 228 -1.59 -9.31 16.97
N TYR A 229 -0.59 -9.74 16.20
CA TYR A 229 0.75 -9.15 16.20
C TYR A 229 0.72 -7.64 15.90
N LEU A 230 0.02 -7.23 14.84
CA LEU A 230 -0.11 -5.81 14.47
C LEU A 230 -0.76 -4.98 15.59
N THR A 231 -1.84 -5.48 16.19
CA THR A 231 -2.48 -4.82 17.33
C THR A 231 -1.56 -4.74 18.55
N SER A 232 -0.82 -5.82 18.85
CA SER A 232 0.14 -5.85 19.96
C SER A 232 1.29 -4.85 19.75
N LYS A 233 1.79 -4.70 18.51
CA LYS A 233 2.80 -3.68 18.17
C LYS A 233 2.26 -2.26 18.35
N CYS A 234 1.03 -2.01 17.89
CA CYS A 234 0.37 -0.73 18.10
C CYS A 234 0.27 -0.39 19.59
N VAL A 235 -0.24 -1.30 20.39
CA VAL A 235 -0.34 -1.13 21.85
C VAL A 235 1.03 -0.87 22.47
N ALA A 236 2.05 -1.66 22.13
CA ALA A 236 3.38 -1.55 22.72
C ALA A 236 4.04 -0.19 22.45
N ILE A 237 3.93 0.34 21.22
CA ILE A 237 4.47 1.65 20.84
C ILE A 237 3.76 2.77 21.65
N LEU A 238 2.43 2.73 21.69
CA LEU A 238 1.65 3.75 22.38
C LEU A 238 1.81 3.66 23.90
N LEU A 239 1.93 2.46 24.46
CA LEU A 239 2.22 2.23 25.87
C LEU A 239 3.61 2.76 26.26
N ALA A 240 4.62 2.55 25.42
CA ALA A 240 5.96 3.09 25.65
C ALA A 240 5.94 4.63 25.71
N TYR A 241 5.21 5.28 24.80
CA TYR A 241 5.00 6.73 24.88
C TYR A 241 4.27 7.13 26.17
N ARG A 242 3.21 6.42 26.50
CA ARG A 242 2.40 6.71 27.68
C ARG A 242 3.21 6.63 28.98
N ARG A 243 4.05 5.60 29.12
CA ARG A 243 4.90 5.39 30.30
C ARG A 243 6.02 6.42 30.43
N ASN A 244 6.68 6.74 29.32
CA ASN A 244 7.93 7.51 29.35
C ASN A 244 7.75 9.01 29.07
N CYS A 245 6.67 9.40 28.37
CA CYS A 245 6.48 10.78 27.94
C CYS A 245 5.22 11.44 28.52
N ALA A 246 4.28 10.68 29.08
CA ALA A 246 3.00 11.17 29.55
C ALA A 246 2.56 10.53 30.88
N SER A 247 3.51 10.12 31.72
CA SER A 247 3.27 9.39 32.97
C SER A 247 2.49 10.20 34.05
N SER A 248 2.61 11.53 34.00
CA SER A 248 1.94 12.43 34.99
C SER A 248 0.44 12.64 34.70
N THR A 249 -0.10 12.11 33.61
CA THR A 249 -1.52 12.28 33.25
C THR A 249 -2.36 11.12 33.78
N SER A 250 -3.69 11.33 33.94
CA SER A 250 -4.62 10.32 34.43
C SER A 250 -4.57 9.03 33.60
N PRO A 251 -4.49 7.83 34.24
CA PRO A 251 -4.48 6.55 33.50
C PRO A 251 -5.69 6.33 32.57
N GLY A 252 -6.83 6.95 32.89
CA GLY A 252 -8.05 6.85 32.08
C GLY A 252 -8.07 7.71 30.82
N GLN A 253 -7.04 8.53 30.57
CA GLN A 253 -6.96 9.35 29.36
C GLN A 253 -6.17 8.64 28.27
N LEU A 254 -6.73 8.62 27.04
CA LEU A 254 -6.00 8.22 25.85
C LEU A 254 -5.11 9.37 25.40
N ILE A 255 -3.80 9.21 25.56
CA ILE A 255 -2.81 10.18 25.12
C ILE A 255 -1.93 9.52 24.07
N LEU A 256 -1.91 10.13 22.88
CA LEU A 256 -1.16 9.68 21.73
C LEU A 256 -0.05 10.71 21.40
N PRO A 257 1.14 10.24 20.98
CA PRO A 257 2.14 11.14 20.43
C PRO A 257 1.59 11.79 19.16
N GLU A 258 1.86 13.07 18.93
CA GLU A 258 1.33 13.77 17.74
C GLU A 258 1.78 13.09 16.44
N SER A 259 3.06 12.66 16.36
CA SER A 259 3.60 11.93 15.20
C SER A 259 2.94 10.57 14.95
N PHE A 260 2.37 9.92 15.97
CA PHE A 260 1.70 8.61 15.87
C PHE A 260 0.19 8.67 16.17
N LYS A 261 -0.42 9.83 16.08
CA LYS A 261 -1.84 10.04 16.38
C LYS A 261 -2.77 9.17 15.52
N LEU A 262 -2.44 9.00 14.24
CA LEU A 262 -3.20 8.18 13.31
C LEU A 262 -2.69 6.72 13.19
N PHE A 263 -1.65 6.35 13.92
CA PHE A 263 -1.09 5.00 13.85
C PHE A 263 -2.12 3.89 14.12
N PRO A 264 -3.01 3.98 15.14
CA PRO A 264 -4.07 3.00 15.32
C PRO A 264 -5.02 2.88 14.13
N LEU A 265 -5.32 3.99 13.44
CA LEU A 265 -6.16 3.99 12.25
C LEU A 265 -5.51 3.19 11.11
N TYR A 266 -4.23 3.44 10.83
CA TYR A 266 -3.51 2.73 9.78
C TYR A 266 -3.24 1.26 10.11
N VAL A 267 -3.04 0.91 11.37
CA VAL A 267 -2.96 -0.49 11.80
C VAL A 267 -4.29 -1.20 11.57
N LEU A 268 -5.42 -0.57 11.91
CA LEU A 268 -6.74 -1.10 11.61
C LEU A 268 -6.95 -1.24 10.08
N ALA A 269 -6.55 -0.22 9.31
CA ALA A 269 -6.61 -0.25 7.84
C ALA A 269 -5.83 -1.44 7.26
N LEU A 270 -4.64 -1.70 7.79
CA LEU A 270 -3.84 -2.86 7.39
C LEU A 270 -4.53 -4.19 7.77
N ILE A 271 -5.13 -4.29 8.96
CA ILE A 271 -5.92 -5.46 9.38
C ILE A 271 -7.11 -5.72 8.44
N LYS A 272 -7.71 -4.66 7.90
CA LYS A 272 -8.83 -4.70 6.95
C LYS A 272 -8.43 -4.94 5.50
N ASN A 273 -7.13 -4.80 5.17
CA ASN A 273 -6.64 -4.98 3.81
C ASN A 273 -6.83 -6.42 3.33
N LYS A 274 -7.11 -6.61 2.04
CA LYS A 274 -7.31 -7.94 1.41
C LYS A 274 -6.17 -8.92 1.66
N ALA A 275 -4.95 -8.43 1.88
CA ALA A 275 -3.81 -9.23 2.28
C ALA A 275 -4.03 -9.93 3.63
N ILE A 276 -4.56 -9.22 4.64
CA ILE A 276 -4.51 -9.64 6.06
C ILE A 276 -5.90 -9.92 6.65
N LYS A 277 -6.97 -9.37 6.07
CA LYS A 277 -8.32 -9.52 6.61
C LYS A 277 -8.76 -10.97 6.74
N GLY A 278 -9.74 -11.23 7.62
CA GLY A 278 -10.47 -12.50 7.68
C GLY A 278 -11.41 -12.70 6.48
N GLY A 279 -12.22 -13.73 6.55
CA GLY A 279 -13.26 -14.01 5.55
C GLY A 279 -12.75 -14.57 4.23
N ASN A 280 -13.65 -14.69 3.28
CA ASN A 280 -13.42 -15.37 2.00
C ASN A 280 -12.70 -14.44 1.01
N VAL A 281 -11.38 -14.55 0.94
CA VAL A 281 -10.54 -13.94 -0.10
C VAL A 281 -9.77 -15.06 -0.79
N THR A 282 -9.86 -15.17 -2.11
CA THR A 282 -9.13 -16.20 -2.87
C THR A 282 -7.63 -16.06 -2.67
N SER A 283 -6.90 -17.17 -2.71
CA SER A 283 -5.45 -17.17 -2.49
C SER A 283 -4.71 -16.28 -3.49
N ASP A 284 -5.11 -16.29 -4.76
CA ASP A 284 -4.52 -15.44 -5.81
C ASP A 284 -4.68 -13.95 -5.51
N VAL A 285 -5.89 -13.50 -5.11
CA VAL A 285 -6.14 -12.11 -4.71
C VAL A 285 -5.31 -11.74 -3.49
N ARG A 286 -5.28 -12.59 -2.47
CA ARG A 286 -4.55 -12.33 -1.23
C ARG A 286 -3.05 -12.20 -1.47
N VAL A 287 -2.48 -13.12 -2.25
CA VAL A 287 -1.05 -13.11 -2.58
C VAL A 287 -0.70 -11.92 -3.47
N PHE A 288 -1.58 -11.53 -4.41
CA PHE A 288 -1.40 -10.29 -5.17
C PHE A 288 -1.28 -9.08 -4.23
N PHE A 289 -2.15 -8.96 -3.22
CA PHE A 289 -2.06 -7.89 -2.23
C PHE A 289 -0.81 -7.98 -1.34
N PHE A 290 -0.30 -9.20 -1.01
CA PHE A 290 1.01 -9.32 -0.36
C PHE A 290 2.11 -8.69 -1.21
N ARG A 291 2.13 -8.96 -2.52
CA ARG A 291 3.13 -8.40 -3.43
C ARG A 291 3.01 -6.89 -3.57
N LEU A 292 1.80 -6.35 -3.61
CA LEU A 292 1.60 -4.89 -3.55
C LEU A 292 2.21 -4.30 -2.29
N LEU A 293 1.91 -4.85 -1.11
CA LEU A 293 2.47 -4.36 0.16
C LEU A 293 4.00 -4.48 0.21
N LEU A 294 4.59 -5.52 -0.41
CA LEU A 294 6.03 -5.73 -0.42
C LEU A 294 6.78 -4.79 -1.37
N SER A 295 6.17 -4.40 -2.49
CA SER A 295 6.86 -3.66 -3.56
C SER A 295 6.58 -2.16 -3.58
N GLN A 296 5.41 -1.71 -3.13
CA GLN A 296 4.98 -0.31 -3.27
C GLN A 296 5.69 0.67 -2.33
N SER A 297 5.71 1.95 -2.73
CA SER A 297 6.27 3.07 -1.99
C SER A 297 5.49 3.35 -0.70
N VAL A 298 6.07 4.12 0.21
CA VAL A 298 5.40 4.57 1.44
C VAL A 298 4.09 5.28 1.11
N GLY A 299 4.11 6.27 0.23
CA GLY A 299 2.91 7.02 -0.16
C GLY A 299 1.83 6.15 -0.80
N SER A 300 2.22 5.19 -1.66
CA SER A 300 1.27 4.25 -2.28
C SER A 300 0.65 3.31 -1.26
N ILE A 301 1.41 2.81 -0.29
CA ILE A 301 0.89 2.00 0.82
C ILE A 301 -0.09 2.80 1.67
N MET A 302 0.23 4.05 2.00
CA MET A 302 -0.66 4.90 2.79
C MET A 302 -2.00 5.12 2.08
N THR A 303 -1.99 5.40 0.77
CA THR A 303 -3.22 5.56 -0.04
C THR A 303 -3.98 4.24 -0.19
N LEU A 304 -3.28 3.11 -0.37
CA LEU A 304 -3.91 1.80 -0.47
C LEU A 304 -4.62 1.40 0.84
N LEU A 305 -4.04 1.75 1.99
CA LEU A 305 -4.60 1.43 3.30
C LEU A 305 -5.74 2.38 3.71
N TYR A 306 -5.60 3.66 3.45
CA TYR A 306 -6.60 4.66 3.78
C TYR A 306 -6.91 5.51 2.54
N PRO A 307 -7.87 5.05 1.71
CA PRO A 307 -8.23 5.70 0.45
C PRO A 307 -8.72 7.13 0.64
N ARG A 308 -8.44 7.97 -0.36
CA ARG A 308 -9.00 9.33 -0.42
C ARG A 308 -10.44 9.27 -0.91
N MET A 309 -11.37 9.78 -0.12
CA MET A 309 -12.77 9.93 -0.53
C MET A 309 -13.08 11.40 -0.76
N MET A 310 -13.73 11.72 -1.88
CA MET A 310 -14.08 13.08 -2.30
C MET A 310 -15.52 13.13 -2.78
N ALA A 311 -16.25 14.19 -2.42
CA ALA A 311 -17.62 14.41 -2.89
C ALA A 311 -17.61 15.16 -4.23
N LEU A 312 -18.12 14.51 -5.30
CA LEU A 312 -18.17 15.12 -6.64
C LEU A 312 -19.43 15.96 -6.89
N HIS A 313 -20.49 15.75 -6.14
CA HIS A 313 -21.75 16.50 -6.27
C HIS A 313 -21.67 17.90 -5.64
N THR A 314 -20.60 18.22 -4.92
CA THR A 314 -20.37 19.51 -4.25
C THR A 314 -19.09 20.21 -4.70
N LEU A 315 -18.59 19.90 -5.92
CA LEU A 315 -17.38 20.51 -6.44
C LEU A 315 -17.47 22.04 -6.50
N GLY A 316 -16.45 22.70 -5.98
CA GLY A 316 -16.24 24.12 -6.08
C GLY A 316 -15.80 24.56 -7.48
N PRO A 317 -15.75 25.89 -7.73
CA PRO A 317 -15.33 26.40 -9.04
C PRO A 317 -13.87 26.12 -9.38
N SER A 318 -13.00 25.98 -8.41
CA SER A 318 -11.55 25.71 -8.56
C SER A 318 -11.19 24.22 -8.57
N ASP A 319 -12.09 23.33 -8.11
CA ASP A 319 -11.80 21.90 -8.08
C ASP A 319 -11.65 21.36 -9.50
N GLY A 320 -10.63 20.54 -9.72
CA GLY A 320 -10.30 20.02 -11.04
C GLY A 320 -9.65 21.04 -11.99
N MET A 321 -9.35 22.26 -11.52
CA MET A 321 -8.63 23.27 -12.30
C MET A 321 -7.13 23.24 -11.96
N PRO A 322 -6.25 23.68 -12.90
CA PRO A 322 -4.83 23.85 -12.56
C PRO A 322 -4.63 24.76 -11.36
N VAL A 323 -3.68 24.39 -10.50
CA VAL A 323 -3.30 25.22 -9.36
C VAL A 323 -2.74 26.55 -9.88
N GLN A 324 -3.30 27.67 -9.43
CA GLN A 324 -2.82 29.00 -9.81
C GLN A 324 -1.50 29.29 -9.08
N PRO A 325 -0.45 29.76 -9.78
CA PRO A 325 0.80 30.16 -9.14
C PRO A 325 0.57 31.32 -8.18
N ALA A 326 1.28 31.34 -7.07
CA ALA A 326 1.26 32.46 -6.14
C ALA A 326 1.90 33.69 -6.79
N GLU A 327 1.24 34.84 -6.75
CA GLU A 327 1.79 36.11 -7.27
C GLU A 327 3.04 36.54 -6.49
N GLY A 328 4.09 37.01 -7.21
CA GLY A 328 5.28 37.64 -6.62
C GLY A 328 6.42 36.71 -6.21
N LEU A 329 6.53 35.52 -6.80
CA LEU A 329 7.62 34.57 -6.50
C LEU A 329 8.97 34.93 -7.18
N SER A 330 10.09 34.57 -6.51
CA SER A 330 11.41 34.64 -7.12
C SER A 330 11.57 33.67 -8.30
N PRO A 331 12.50 33.91 -9.27
CA PRO A 331 12.69 33.03 -10.45
C PRO A 331 12.92 31.55 -10.12
N GLU A 332 13.59 31.26 -9.00
CA GLU A 332 13.80 29.85 -8.54
C GLU A 332 12.51 29.21 -8.03
N LYS A 333 11.66 30.01 -7.35
CA LYS A 333 10.33 29.57 -6.93
C LYS A 333 9.36 29.46 -8.10
N GLN A 334 9.55 30.29 -9.13
CA GLN A 334 8.74 30.26 -10.34
C GLN A 334 8.98 28.98 -11.16
N ALA A 335 10.22 28.45 -11.20
CA ALA A 335 10.52 27.15 -11.84
C ALA A 335 9.86 25.97 -11.08
N ILE A 336 9.72 26.07 -9.76
CA ILE A 336 8.97 25.11 -8.94
C ILE A 336 7.47 25.27 -9.20
N ASP A 337 6.97 26.50 -9.31
CA ASP A 337 5.57 26.80 -9.61
C ASP A 337 5.19 26.39 -11.04
N ASP A 338 6.07 26.51 -12.03
CA ASP A 338 5.83 25.99 -13.40
C ASP A 338 5.67 24.46 -13.41
N ALA A 339 6.34 23.75 -12.49
CA ALA A 339 6.09 22.33 -12.26
C ALA A 339 4.77 22.09 -11.53
N LEU A 340 4.35 22.98 -10.63
CA LEU A 340 3.07 22.95 -9.92
C LEU A 340 1.88 23.35 -10.80
N LEU A 341 2.07 24.11 -11.88
CA LEU A 341 1.02 24.44 -12.87
C LEU A 341 0.42 23.21 -13.58
N LYS A 342 1.14 22.07 -13.53
CA LYS A 342 0.60 20.77 -13.96
C LYS A 342 -0.23 20.06 -12.89
N VAL A 343 -0.22 20.57 -11.66
CA VAL A 343 -0.96 19.98 -10.55
C VAL A 343 -2.38 20.50 -10.55
N VAL A 344 -3.31 19.59 -10.55
CA VAL A 344 -4.74 19.89 -10.48
C VAL A 344 -5.17 20.10 -9.04
N GLN A 345 -5.98 21.14 -8.78
CA GLN A 345 -6.61 21.35 -7.48
C GLN A 345 -7.57 20.20 -7.19
N LEU A 346 -7.20 19.32 -6.26
CA LEU A 346 -8.08 18.25 -5.82
C LEU A 346 -9.11 18.76 -4.80
N PRO A 347 -10.36 18.22 -4.83
CA PRO A 347 -11.35 18.52 -3.79
C PRO A 347 -10.84 18.11 -2.41
N ASN A 348 -11.33 18.79 -1.37
CA ASN A 348 -11.01 18.41 0.00
C ASN A 348 -11.41 16.96 0.29
N PRO A 349 -10.49 16.14 0.81
CA PRO A 349 -10.81 14.76 1.15
C PRO A 349 -11.75 14.72 2.37
N MET A 350 -12.63 13.75 2.36
CA MET A 350 -13.51 13.44 3.49
C MET A 350 -13.17 12.07 4.08
N ARG A 351 -13.59 11.84 5.33
CA ARG A 351 -13.35 10.55 6.00
C ARG A 351 -14.14 9.45 5.31
N PRO A 352 -13.50 8.30 4.98
CA PRO A 352 -14.14 7.17 4.32
C PRO A 352 -15.01 6.39 5.33
N ALA A 353 -16.23 6.89 5.54
CA ALA A 353 -17.25 6.32 6.41
C ALA A 353 -18.65 6.52 5.80
N PHE A 354 -19.48 5.49 5.84
CA PHE A 354 -20.82 5.49 5.26
C PHE A 354 -21.74 6.58 5.87
N MET A 355 -21.59 6.83 7.18
CA MET A 355 -22.35 7.89 7.87
C MET A 355 -22.09 9.32 7.31
N ARG A 356 -21.10 9.50 6.46
CA ARG A 356 -20.77 10.76 5.78
C ARG A 356 -21.34 10.85 4.36
N MET A 357 -22.00 9.78 3.92
CA MET A 357 -22.54 9.69 2.57
C MET A 357 -24.05 9.92 2.56
N GLU A 358 -24.53 10.49 1.47
CA GLU A 358 -25.93 10.83 1.29
C GLU A 358 -26.49 10.14 0.04
N PRO A 359 -27.77 9.67 0.06
CA PRO A 359 -28.36 8.96 -1.08
C PRO A 359 -28.42 9.75 -2.39
N HIS A 360 -28.32 11.08 -2.34
CA HIS A 360 -28.26 11.97 -3.51
C HIS A 360 -26.83 12.34 -3.91
N GLY A 361 -25.82 11.80 -3.21
CA GLY A 361 -24.42 12.13 -3.42
C GLY A 361 -23.74 11.29 -4.50
N ALA A 362 -22.60 11.78 -4.96
CA ALA A 362 -21.62 11.08 -5.78
C ALA A 362 -20.25 11.18 -5.10
N TYR A 363 -19.61 10.03 -4.83
CA TYR A 363 -18.35 9.99 -4.07
C TYR A 363 -17.30 9.21 -4.81
N LEU A 364 -16.18 9.88 -5.09
CA LEU A 364 -14.98 9.26 -5.69
C LEU A 364 -14.04 8.82 -4.58
N LEU A 365 -13.66 7.55 -4.60
CA LEU A 365 -12.71 6.95 -3.67
C LEU A 365 -11.49 6.49 -4.47
N ASP A 366 -10.32 7.05 -4.16
CA ASP A 366 -9.03 6.72 -4.75
C ASP A 366 -8.20 5.89 -3.77
N ASN A 367 -7.86 4.65 -4.13
CA ASN A 367 -6.99 3.78 -3.35
C ASN A 367 -5.59 3.59 -3.97
N GLY A 368 -5.25 4.38 -4.99
CA GLY A 368 -3.99 4.31 -5.71
C GLY A 368 -3.94 3.24 -6.81
N GLU A 369 -4.82 2.23 -6.80
CA GLU A 369 -4.89 1.19 -7.86
C GLU A 369 -6.00 1.46 -8.88
N TRP A 370 -7.14 1.95 -8.41
CA TRP A 370 -8.30 2.38 -9.19
C TRP A 370 -9.11 3.42 -8.41
N CYS A 371 -9.97 4.12 -9.13
CA CYS A 371 -10.98 4.96 -8.53
C CYS A 371 -12.32 4.21 -8.48
N LEU A 372 -13.00 4.23 -7.33
CA LEU A 372 -14.36 3.76 -7.18
C LEU A 372 -15.30 4.98 -7.12
N LEU A 373 -16.27 5.05 -8.03
CA LEU A 373 -17.29 6.11 -8.03
C LEU A 373 -18.62 5.56 -7.54
N TRP A 374 -18.97 5.88 -6.31
CA TRP A 374 -20.28 5.55 -5.77
C TRP A 374 -21.31 6.61 -6.19
N LEU A 375 -22.44 6.14 -6.71
CA LEU A 375 -23.57 6.94 -7.14
C LEU A 375 -24.80 6.57 -6.31
N GLY A 376 -25.32 7.54 -5.55
CA GLY A 376 -26.49 7.35 -4.70
C GLY A 376 -27.77 7.08 -5.50
N ALA A 377 -28.71 6.35 -4.92
CA ALA A 377 -29.96 5.98 -5.56
C ALA A 377 -30.82 7.20 -5.98
N ASN A 378 -30.66 8.32 -5.28
CA ASN A 378 -31.39 9.56 -5.49
C ASN A 378 -30.50 10.65 -6.15
N ILE A 379 -29.43 10.25 -6.84
CA ILE A 379 -28.58 11.19 -7.57
C ILE A 379 -29.39 11.98 -8.61
N SER A 380 -29.10 13.27 -8.78
CA SER A 380 -29.89 14.10 -9.68
C SER A 380 -29.67 13.69 -11.15
N PRO A 381 -30.74 13.65 -11.98
CA PRO A 381 -30.60 13.40 -13.43
C PRO A 381 -29.61 14.36 -14.11
N ARG A 382 -29.62 15.63 -13.71
CA ARG A 382 -28.70 16.64 -14.23
C ARG A 382 -27.23 16.28 -13.97
N PHE A 383 -26.90 15.71 -12.80
CA PHE A 383 -25.53 15.26 -12.50
C PHE A 383 -25.12 14.13 -13.46
N LEU A 384 -26.04 13.19 -13.75
CA LEU A 384 -25.79 12.08 -14.68
C LEU A 384 -25.66 12.57 -16.11
N GLU A 385 -26.51 13.52 -16.53
CA GLU A 385 -26.43 14.17 -17.86
C GLU A 385 -25.11 14.92 -18.03
N ASP A 386 -24.69 15.68 -17.02
CA ASP A 386 -23.47 16.48 -17.02
C ASP A 386 -22.19 15.62 -17.00
N LEU A 387 -22.21 14.42 -16.38
CA LEU A 387 -21.02 13.57 -16.23
C LEU A 387 -20.98 12.42 -17.24
N TYR A 388 -22.14 11.83 -17.57
CA TYR A 388 -22.24 10.61 -18.38
C TYR A 388 -23.09 10.77 -19.65
N GLY A 389 -23.86 11.85 -19.79
CA GLY A 389 -24.75 12.07 -20.92
C GLY A 389 -26.03 11.24 -20.88
N VAL A 390 -26.41 10.72 -19.72
CA VAL A 390 -27.61 9.89 -19.50
C VAL A 390 -28.50 10.49 -18.41
N ALA A 391 -29.79 10.22 -18.45
CA ALA A 391 -30.75 10.82 -17.51
C ALA A 391 -30.98 9.95 -16.24
N SER A 392 -30.62 8.67 -16.28
CA SER A 392 -30.88 7.75 -15.17
C SER A 392 -29.73 6.78 -14.93
N LEU A 393 -29.66 6.23 -13.68
CA LEU A 393 -28.69 5.21 -13.30
C LEU A 393 -28.87 3.91 -14.11
N ASP A 394 -30.06 3.63 -14.63
CA ASP A 394 -30.34 2.40 -15.37
C ASP A 394 -29.75 2.42 -16.80
N GLU A 395 -29.51 3.60 -17.34
CA GLU A 395 -28.88 3.78 -18.65
C GLU A 395 -27.35 3.65 -18.63
N LEU A 396 -26.74 3.68 -17.43
CA LEU A 396 -25.30 3.55 -17.29
C LEU A 396 -24.83 2.09 -17.54
N ASP A 397 -23.86 1.90 -18.44
CA ASP A 397 -23.17 0.62 -18.58
C ASP A 397 -22.20 0.41 -17.41
N PRO A 398 -22.44 -0.58 -16.54
CA PRO A 398 -21.56 -0.85 -15.40
C PRO A 398 -20.13 -1.27 -15.77
N ARG A 399 -19.89 -1.62 -17.04
CA ARG A 399 -18.56 -1.98 -17.55
C ARG A 399 -17.76 -0.74 -18.00
N MET A 400 -18.38 0.43 -18.05
CA MET A 400 -17.68 1.67 -18.38
C MET A 400 -16.70 2.03 -17.25
N THR A 401 -15.42 2.09 -17.59
CA THR A 401 -14.33 2.44 -16.66
C THR A 401 -13.57 3.70 -17.07
N THR A 402 -13.96 4.31 -18.17
CA THR A 402 -13.49 5.60 -18.67
C THR A 402 -14.64 6.60 -18.71
N LEU A 403 -14.42 7.79 -18.18
CA LEU A 403 -15.43 8.85 -18.23
C LEU A 403 -15.58 9.39 -19.64
N PRO A 404 -16.81 9.61 -20.13
CA PRO A 404 -17.05 10.20 -21.45
C PRO A 404 -16.55 11.64 -21.51
N VAL A 405 -16.17 12.09 -22.70
CA VAL A 405 -15.77 13.49 -22.95
C VAL A 405 -17.02 14.29 -23.30
N LEU A 406 -17.55 15.03 -22.34
CA LEU A 406 -18.72 15.89 -22.53
C LEU A 406 -18.33 17.37 -22.44
N PRO A 407 -19.02 18.28 -23.14
CA PRO A 407 -18.74 19.72 -23.11
C PRO A 407 -19.32 20.41 -21.85
N THR A 408 -19.39 19.69 -20.74
CA THR A 408 -19.93 20.20 -19.48
C THR A 408 -18.79 20.55 -18.53
N LYS A 409 -19.05 21.50 -17.62
CA LYS A 409 -18.07 21.86 -16.59
C LYS A 409 -17.76 20.65 -15.69
N LEU A 410 -18.78 19.92 -15.25
CA LEU A 410 -18.63 18.78 -14.35
C LEU A 410 -17.76 17.68 -14.99
N SER A 411 -18.03 17.30 -16.26
CA SER A 411 -17.22 16.30 -16.97
C SER A 411 -15.75 16.73 -17.05
N ASN A 412 -15.47 17.99 -17.36
CA ASN A 412 -14.10 18.51 -17.41
C ASN A 412 -13.42 18.47 -16.03
N GLN A 413 -14.09 18.94 -14.98
CA GLN A 413 -13.55 18.91 -13.61
C GLN A 413 -13.24 17.47 -13.15
N VAL A 414 -14.20 16.55 -13.27
CA VAL A 414 -14.01 15.16 -12.80
C VAL A 414 -12.93 14.44 -13.57
N ARG A 415 -12.85 14.58 -14.90
CA ARG A 415 -11.76 14.00 -15.72
C ARG A 415 -10.40 14.57 -15.33
N SER A 416 -10.30 15.88 -15.08
CA SER A 416 -9.06 16.51 -14.60
C SER A 416 -8.68 16.00 -13.21
N ILE A 417 -9.64 15.82 -12.29
CA ILE A 417 -9.38 15.23 -10.96
C ILE A 417 -8.83 13.81 -11.10
N VAL A 418 -9.46 12.96 -11.92
CA VAL A 418 -9.00 11.58 -12.12
C VAL A 418 -7.61 11.53 -12.76
N GLN A 419 -7.31 12.42 -13.71
CA GLN A 419 -5.97 12.53 -14.29
C GLN A 419 -4.96 13.04 -13.26
N GLY A 420 -5.31 14.05 -12.46
CA GLY A 420 -4.44 14.55 -11.37
C GLY A 420 -4.14 13.49 -10.32
N LEU A 421 -5.09 12.60 -10.01
CA LEU A 421 -4.86 11.43 -9.16
C LEU A 421 -3.92 10.42 -9.84
N ALA A 422 -4.10 10.16 -11.13
CA ALA A 422 -3.18 9.29 -11.89
C ALA A 422 -1.75 9.83 -11.86
N ASP A 423 -1.57 11.12 -12.13
CA ASP A 423 -0.27 11.79 -12.10
C ASP A 423 0.39 11.72 -10.71
N LEU A 424 -0.41 11.90 -9.64
CA LEU A 424 0.04 11.80 -8.26
C LEU A 424 0.57 10.39 -7.92
N HIS A 425 -0.04 9.35 -8.50
CA HIS A 425 0.39 7.96 -8.34
C HIS A 425 1.45 7.53 -9.37
N GLY A 426 1.92 8.44 -10.23
CA GLY A 426 2.84 8.14 -11.31
C GLY A 426 2.26 7.18 -12.35
N LYS A 427 0.93 7.13 -12.49
CA LYS A 427 0.21 6.27 -13.45
C LYS A 427 -0.18 7.08 -14.69
N VAL A 428 -0.28 6.41 -15.82
CA VAL A 428 -0.71 7.06 -17.08
C VAL A 428 -2.20 7.41 -17.02
N SER A 429 -3.00 6.53 -16.44
CA SER A 429 -4.43 6.72 -16.20
C SER A 429 -4.93 5.85 -15.07
N LEU A 430 -6.08 6.20 -14.49
CA LEU A 430 -6.80 5.38 -13.51
C LEU A 430 -8.16 4.98 -14.08
N GLN A 431 -8.55 3.73 -13.86
CA GLN A 431 -9.92 3.30 -14.11
C GLN A 431 -10.87 3.91 -13.08
N VAL A 432 -12.05 4.32 -13.55
CA VAL A 432 -13.16 4.74 -12.69
C VAL A 432 -14.23 3.64 -12.74
N VAL A 433 -14.28 2.85 -11.68
CA VAL A 433 -15.25 1.74 -11.55
C VAL A 433 -16.48 2.25 -10.81
N MET A 434 -17.65 2.09 -11.42
CA MET A 434 -18.91 2.53 -10.83
C MET A 434 -19.44 1.56 -9.77
N ALA A 435 -19.99 2.12 -8.69
CA ALA A 435 -20.74 1.43 -7.65
C ALA A 435 -22.10 2.15 -7.49
N ARG A 436 -23.17 1.61 -8.08
CA ARG A 436 -24.50 2.22 -8.03
C ARG A 436 -25.29 1.66 -6.84
N GLN A 437 -25.74 2.54 -5.98
CA GLN A 437 -26.45 2.15 -4.75
C GLN A 437 -27.65 1.25 -5.04
N ASN A 438 -27.71 0.09 -4.38
CA ASN A 438 -28.75 -0.95 -4.49
C ASN A 438 -28.88 -1.59 -5.89
N ARG A 439 -27.84 -1.51 -6.77
CA ARG A 439 -27.95 -1.98 -8.16
C ARG A 439 -26.87 -2.96 -8.58
N ASP A 440 -25.67 -2.87 -8.06
CA ASP A 440 -24.58 -3.74 -8.47
C ASP A 440 -23.66 -4.17 -7.31
N GLY A 441 -22.89 -5.25 -7.54
CA GLY A 441 -21.99 -5.81 -6.52
C GLY A 441 -20.76 -4.97 -6.21
N MET A 442 -20.48 -3.93 -6.98
CA MET A 442 -19.33 -3.02 -6.73
C MET A 442 -19.56 -2.14 -5.51
N GLU A 443 -20.82 -2.00 -5.07
CA GLU A 443 -21.14 -1.34 -3.81
C GLU A 443 -20.49 -2.02 -2.60
N VAL A 444 -20.40 -3.36 -2.61
CA VAL A 444 -19.69 -4.13 -1.57
C VAL A 444 -18.19 -3.81 -1.58
N GLU A 445 -17.62 -3.70 -2.77
CA GLU A 445 -16.20 -3.33 -2.90
C GLU A 445 -15.95 -1.89 -2.42
N PHE A 446 -16.84 -0.96 -2.74
CA PHE A 446 -16.77 0.40 -2.22
C PHE A 446 -16.86 0.41 -0.68
N ALA A 447 -17.86 -0.28 -0.11
CA ALA A 447 -18.04 -0.38 1.34
C ALA A 447 -16.83 -1.02 2.05
N ASN A 448 -16.14 -1.97 1.43
CA ASN A 448 -14.92 -2.57 1.97
C ASN A 448 -13.76 -1.59 2.08
N ASN A 449 -13.79 -0.48 1.34
CA ASN A 449 -12.80 0.60 1.39
C ASN A 449 -13.17 1.73 2.38
N LEU A 450 -14.35 1.70 2.99
CA LEU A 450 -14.74 2.61 4.07
C LEU A 450 -14.09 2.17 5.39
N VAL A 451 -12.84 2.54 5.57
CA VAL A 451 -11.94 2.00 6.62
C VAL A 451 -12.45 2.27 8.03
N GLU A 452 -13.17 3.38 8.24
CA GLU A 452 -13.64 3.75 9.58
C GLU A 452 -14.87 2.98 10.04
N ASP A 453 -15.59 2.35 9.12
CA ASP A 453 -16.79 1.57 9.42
C ASP A 453 -16.46 0.17 9.97
N GLN A 454 -17.45 -0.48 10.58
CA GLN A 454 -17.37 -1.89 10.92
C GLN A 454 -17.56 -2.74 9.65
N ASN A 455 -16.50 -3.24 9.08
CA ASN A 455 -16.48 -4.03 7.84
C ASN A 455 -15.28 -5.00 7.83
N ASN A 456 -15.18 -5.84 6.79
CA ASN A 456 -14.03 -6.73 6.59
C ASN A 456 -13.73 -7.66 7.80
N ASP A 457 -14.76 -8.08 8.51
CA ASP A 457 -14.67 -8.88 9.76
C ASP A 457 -13.83 -8.20 10.86
N ALA A 458 -13.75 -6.88 10.85
CA ALA A 458 -13.02 -6.09 11.82
C ALA A 458 -13.87 -4.97 12.43
N MET A 459 -13.44 -4.46 13.56
CA MET A 459 -14.10 -3.38 14.31
C MET A 459 -14.21 -2.10 13.51
N SER A 460 -15.12 -1.19 13.90
CA SER A 460 -15.05 0.21 13.51
C SER A 460 -13.78 0.87 14.07
N TYR A 461 -13.37 2.01 13.51
CA TYR A 461 -12.20 2.72 14.04
C TYR A 461 -12.40 3.16 15.49
N VAL A 462 -13.59 3.60 15.85
CA VAL A 462 -13.90 4.02 17.24
C VAL A 462 -13.75 2.83 18.19
N ASP A 463 -14.34 1.68 17.85
CA ASP A 463 -14.27 0.47 18.69
C ASP A 463 -12.82 -0.04 18.82
N TYR A 464 -12.07 -0.01 17.72
CA TYR A 464 -10.66 -0.40 17.72
C TYR A 464 -9.81 0.52 18.60
N LEU A 465 -10.03 1.83 18.52
CA LEU A 465 -9.34 2.81 19.37
C LEU A 465 -9.67 2.60 20.87
N CYS A 466 -10.95 2.32 21.18
CA CYS A 466 -11.39 1.95 22.53
C CYS A 466 -10.75 0.65 23.01
N HIS A 467 -10.61 -0.34 22.12
CA HIS A 467 -9.93 -1.60 22.42
C HIS A 467 -8.46 -1.36 22.77
N VAL A 468 -7.73 -0.65 21.92
CA VAL A 468 -6.30 -0.29 22.16
C VAL A 468 -6.15 0.48 23.46
N HIS A 469 -7.00 1.47 23.72
CA HIS A 469 -6.98 2.23 24.97
C HIS A 469 -7.22 1.35 26.21
N ARG A 470 -8.16 0.43 26.14
CA ARG A 470 -8.45 -0.52 27.25
C ARG A 470 -7.24 -1.38 27.56
N VAL A 471 -6.56 -1.92 26.54
CA VAL A 471 -5.36 -2.74 26.73
C VAL A 471 -4.23 -1.90 27.35
N ILE A 472 -3.98 -0.69 26.83
CA ILE A 472 -2.97 0.23 27.40
C ILE A 472 -3.28 0.54 28.87
N SER A 473 -4.53 0.85 29.21
CA SER A 473 -4.94 1.16 30.60
C SER A 473 -4.78 -0.04 31.52
N SER A 474 -5.10 -1.24 31.05
CA SER A 474 -4.88 -2.49 31.81
C SER A 474 -3.40 -2.74 32.09
N ASP A 475 -2.53 -2.55 31.07
CA ASP A 475 -1.08 -2.77 31.22
C ASP A 475 -0.40 -1.69 32.08
N MET A 476 -0.93 -0.47 32.08
CA MET A 476 -0.49 0.59 33.02
C MET A 476 -0.80 0.23 34.46
N ASN A 477 -2.00 -0.31 34.71
CA ASN A 477 -2.45 -0.66 36.09
C ASN A 477 -1.83 -1.96 36.63
N SER A 478 -1.45 -2.89 35.73
CA SER A 478 -0.92 -4.20 36.15
C SER A 478 0.53 -4.16 36.64
N GLY A 479 1.22 -3.03 36.56
CA GLY A 479 2.61 -2.88 37.00
C GLY A 479 3.61 -3.84 36.35
N ARG A 480 3.23 -4.49 35.23
CA ARG A 480 4.13 -5.40 34.50
C ARG A 480 5.37 -4.63 34.05
N GLU A 481 6.51 -5.03 34.60
CA GLU A 481 7.79 -4.41 34.29
C GLU A 481 8.13 -4.55 32.78
N GLU A 482 8.81 -3.54 32.29
CA GLU A 482 9.27 -3.41 30.88
C GLU A 482 10.05 -4.62 30.36
N LYS A 483 10.68 -5.41 31.24
CA LYS A 483 11.47 -6.61 30.93
C LYS A 483 10.65 -7.73 30.28
N ASP A 484 9.38 -7.91 30.69
CA ASP A 484 8.52 -8.96 30.13
C ASP A 484 7.87 -8.53 28.82
N ALA A 485 7.54 -7.27 28.64
CA ALA A 485 6.96 -6.75 27.40
C ALA A 485 8.00 -6.73 26.26
N SER A 486 9.23 -6.26 26.52
CA SER A 486 10.31 -6.29 25.53
C SER A 486 10.78 -7.72 25.21
N ALA A 487 10.91 -8.59 26.21
CA ALA A 487 11.33 -9.98 26.02
C ALA A 487 10.27 -10.83 25.29
N SER A 488 8.97 -10.60 25.55
CA SER A 488 7.90 -11.30 24.84
C SER A 488 7.72 -10.81 23.40
N LEU A 489 7.97 -9.53 23.16
CA LEU A 489 7.97 -8.93 21.80
C LEU A 489 9.12 -9.48 20.93
N TRP A 490 10.21 -9.95 21.54
CA TRP A 490 11.40 -10.44 20.82
C TRP A 490 11.52 -11.96 20.74
N LYS A 491 10.87 -12.72 21.67
CA LYS A 491 10.92 -14.20 21.71
C LYS A 491 10.19 -14.89 20.55
N GLY A 492 9.42 -14.18 19.75
CA GLY A 492 8.76 -14.71 18.55
C GLY A 492 9.54 -14.52 17.25
N PHE A 493 10.80 -14.06 17.29
CA PHE A 493 11.58 -13.64 16.12
C PHE A 493 12.98 -14.29 16.02
N ILE A 494 13.27 -15.35 16.81
CA ILE A 494 14.47 -16.18 16.63
C ILE A 494 14.08 -17.50 15.98
#